data_4f24830a1b9ee76597332719edd0cd68
#
_entry.id   4f24830a1b9ee76597332719edd0cd68
#
_cell.length_a   1.000
_cell.length_b   1.000
_cell.length_c   1.000
_cell.angle_alpha   90.00
_cell.angle_beta   90.00
_cell.angle_gamma   90.00
#
_symmetry.space_group_name_H-M   'P 1'
#
loop_
_entity.id
_entity.type
_entity.pdbx_description
1 polymer ?
#
loop_
_entity_poly.entity_id
_entity_poly.type
_entity_poly.pdbx_seq_one_letter_code
_entity_poly.pdbx_strand_id
1 'polypeptide(L)'
;MGSSNWIIPNYVQNMWMHAKDGGLAFVLYGPCSVQAEGISLKCATAFPFGEDIKITVGTGKPRRMPLYFRIPDWCKSLTVSINGEPAKADEKDGFLRICRKWKDEDVISLNLPMEPAISEWEDNCYPQTDYFIKPHWGRINEAAPDTLAGRKYDCITYGPLLYALPLYDIDENTVVPGQTSDYTLNIQNASQIEVLHRAEMPARWNWRIEDAPIALQVQAEIPGQAGDDKITLVPYNCTKFRVSMFRKPSVDSSLKCTKLLSRMKAEGQEMTKTPEVLRFDRR
;
A
#
# COMPACT_ATOMS: atom_id res chain seq x y z
N MET A 1 -5.74 -21.19 -1.81
CA MET A 1 -4.44 -20.82 -2.47
C MET A 1 -4.53 -20.57 -3.97
N GLY A 2 -5.67 -20.71 -4.64
CA GLY A 2 -5.78 -20.58 -6.11
C GLY A 2 -5.73 -19.16 -6.66
N SER A 3 -6.22 -18.16 -5.94
CA SER A 3 -6.37 -16.79 -6.49
C SER A 3 -5.07 -15.98 -6.56
N SER A 4 -4.10 -16.21 -5.68
CA SER A 4 -2.83 -15.49 -5.69
C SER A 4 -1.96 -15.82 -6.91
N ASN A 5 -2.11 -17.00 -7.50
CA ASN A 5 -1.36 -17.41 -8.68
C ASN A 5 -1.72 -16.62 -9.95
N TRP A 6 -2.86 -15.93 -9.97
CA TRP A 6 -3.33 -15.15 -11.11
C TRP A 6 -2.91 -13.68 -11.05
N ILE A 7 -2.53 -13.18 -9.87
CA ILE A 7 -2.21 -11.75 -9.68
C ILE A 7 -1.01 -11.35 -10.53
N ILE A 8 0.08 -12.11 -10.46
CA ILE A 8 1.32 -11.78 -11.20
C ILE A 8 1.13 -11.86 -12.72
N PRO A 9 0.57 -12.95 -13.29
CA PRO A 9 0.29 -12.99 -14.72
C PRO A 9 -0.64 -11.85 -15.17
N ASN A 10 -1.70 -11.55 -14.42
CA ASN A 10 -2.60 -10.45 -14.73
C ASN A 10 -1.89 -9.09 -14.65
N TYR A 11 -1.01 -8.89 -13.68
CA TYR A 11 -0.21 -7.67 -13.60
C TYR A 11 0.63 -7.49 -14.84
N VAL A 12 1.39 -8.53 -15.23
CA VAL A 12 2.29 -8.50 -16.39
C VAL A 12 1.52 -8.27 -17.69
N GLN A 13 0.39 -8.96 -17.88
CA GLN A 13 -0.45 -8.79 -19.07
C GLN A 13 -0.99 -7.37 -19.24
N ASN A 14 -1.21 -6.67 -18.12
CA ASN A 14 -1.82 -5.33 -18.11
C ASN A 14 -0.79 -4.21 -17.92
N MET A 15 0.52 -4.50 -17.93
CA MET A 15 1.53 -3.45 -17.83
C MET A 15 1.46 -2.49 -19.01
N TRP A 16 1.27 -3.01 -20.22
CA TRP A 16 1.08 -2.22 -21.43
C TRP A 16 -0.27 -2.54 -22.07
N MET A 17 -0.96 -1.52 -22.52
CA MET A 17 -2.26 -1.64 -23.16
C MET A 17 -2.28 -0.85 -24.47
N HIS A 18 -3.10 -1.31 -25.42
CA HIS A 18 -3.36 -0.56 -26.64
C HIS A 18 -4.33 0.61 -26.36
N ALA A 19 -3.96 1.79 -26.83
CA ALA A 19 -4.84 2.95 -26.84
C ALA A 19 -5.69 2.99 -28.12
N LYS A 20 -6.88 3.58 -28.05
CA LYS A 20 -7.83 3.63 -29.16
C LYS A 20 -7.31 4.36 -30.40
N ASP A 21 -6.31 5.24 -30.24
CA ASP A 21 -5.69 6.00 -31.33
C ASP A 21 -4.46 5.30 -31.94
N GLY A 22 -4.29 4.01 -31.66
CA GLY A 22 -3.15 3.20 -32.14
C GLY A 22 -1.88 3.41 -31.33
N GLY A 23 -1.95 4.05 -30.17
CA GLY A 23 -0.83 4.19 -29.23
C GLY A 23 -0.67 3.03 -28.27
N LEU A 24 0.36 3.11 -27.44
CA LEU A 24 0.61 2.20 -26.32
C LEU A 24 0.60 2.96 -25.00
N ALA A 25 -0.08 2.41 -24.01
CA ALA A 25 -0.21 2.97 -22.66
C ALA A 25 0.55 2.10 -21.65
N PHE A 26 1.51 2.68 -20.92
CA PHE A 26 2.16 2.07 -19.78
C PHE A 26 1.30 2.32 -18.54
N VAL A 27 0.55 1.31 -18.13
CA VAL A 27 -0.49 1.42 -17.09
C VAL A 27 0.04 0.98 -15.72
N LEU A 28 0.82 -0.10 -15.69
CA LEU A 28 1.40 -0.66 -14.48
C LEU A 28 2.91 -0.69 -14.61
N TYR A 29 3.59 0.08 -13.76
CA TYR A 29 5.04 0.23 -13.83
C TYR A 29 5.79 -0.96 -13.24
N GLY A 30 6.91 -1.31 -13.88
CA GLY A 30 7.83 -2.35 -13.47
C GLY A 30 8.81 -2.72 -14.59
N PRO A 31 9.88 -3.48 -14.27
CA PRO A 31 10.81 -3.97 -15.29
C PRO A 31 10.09 -4.87 -16.28
N CYS A 32 10.11 -4.51 -17.56
CA CYS A 32 9.43 -5.28 -18.61
C CYS A 32 9.95 -4.96 -19.99
N SER A 33 9.52 -5.75 -20.96
CA SER A 33 9.67 -5.43 -22.38
C SER A 33 8.37 -5.74 -23.10
N VAL A 34 8.00 -4.88 -24.04
CA VAL A 34 6.86 -5.08 -24.92
C VAL A 34 7.28 -4.89 -26.37
N GLN A 35 6.72 -5.69 -27.25
CA GLN A 35 6.86 -5.54 -28.68
C GLN A 35 5.48 -5.51 -29.32
N ALA A 36 5.10 -4.37 -29.83
CA ALA A 36 3.79 -4.15 -30.45
C ALA A 36 3.89 -3.04 -31.48
N GLU A 37 3.02 -3.05 -32.49
CA GLU A 37 2.90 -1.98 -33.47
C GLU A 37 4.23 -1.62 -34.20
N GLY A 38 5.16 -2.58 -34.35
CA GLY A 38 6.47 -2.37 -34.99
C GLY A 38 7.45 -1.52 -34.18
N ILE A 39 7.23 -1.42 -32.86
CA ILE A 39 8.12 -0.81 -31.89
C ILE A 39 8.35 -1.80 -30.74
N SER A 40 9.55 -1.80 -30.17
CA SER A 40 9.85 -2.45 -28.89
C SER A 40 10.18 -1.43 -27.84
N LEU A 41 9.69 -1.65 -26.60
CA LEU A 41 9.92 -0.77 -25.45
C LEU A 41 10.49 -1.62 -24.33
N LYS A 42 11.73 -1.35 -23.93
CA LYS A 42 12.40 -2.04 -22.82
C LYS A 42 12.46 -1.11 -21.61
N CYS A 43 11.77 -1.49 -20.56
CA CYS A 43 11.71 -0.73 -19.31
C CYS A 43 12.70 -1.30 -18.30
N ALA A 44 13.54 -0.42 -17.75
CA ALA A 44 14.44 -0.68 -16.63
C ALA A 44 14.07 0.26 -15.47
N THR A 45 13.84 -0.29 -14.30
CA THR A 45 13.45 0.47 -13.11
C THR A 45 13.62 -0.37 -11.86
N ALA A 46 13.84 0.29 -10.72
CA ALA A 46 13.75 -0.30 -9.38
C ALA A 46 12.35 -0.08 -8.76
N PHE A 47 11.36 0.38 -9.52
CA PHE A 47 9.98 0.54 -9.04
C PHE A 47 9.45 -0.78 -8.45
N PRO A 48 8.78 -0.80 -7.31
CA PRO A 48 8.18 0.32 -6.57
C PRO A 48 9.08 1.01 -5.52
N PHE A 49 10.38 0.77 -5.49
CA PHE A 49 11.30 1.36 -4.52
C PHE A 49 12.14 2.51 -5.08
N GLY A 50 12.27 2.58 -6.40
CA GLY A 50 12.93 3.69 -7.09
C GLY A 50 11.92 4.54 -7.85
N GLU A 51 12.21 5.82 -7.91
CA GLU A 51 11.37 6.83 -8.57
C GLU A 51 11.58 6.88 -10.09
N ASP A 52 12.74 6.39 -10.54
CA ASP A 52 13.15 6.52 -11.93
C ASP A 52 12.74 5.31 -12.77
N ILE A 53 12.18 5.58 -13.93
CA ILE A 53 11.80 4.59 -14.94
C ILE A 53 12.46 4.99 -16.27
N LYS A 54 13.34 4.11 -16.77
CA LYS A 54 14.02 4.29 -18.04
C LYS A 54 13.46 3.33 -19.08
N ILE A 55 13.00 3.89 -20.21
CA ILE A 55 12.43 3.10 -21.30
C ILE A 55 13.25 3.34 -22.56
N THR A 56 13.85 2.28 -23.10
CA THR A 56 14.58 2.33 -24.37
C THR A 56 13.65 1.89 -25.48
N VAL A 57 13.62 2.69 -26.52
CA VAL A 57 12.82 2.44 -27.74
C VAL A 57 13.67 1.68 -28.76
N GLY A 58 13.15 0.58 -29.29
CA GLY A 58 13.71 -0.13 -30.43
C GLY A 58 12.74 -0.07 -31.61
N THR A 59 13.23 0.35 -32.78
CA THR A 59 12.41 0.38 -33.99
C THR A 59 13.26 0.31 -35.26
N GLY A 60 12.91 -0.60 -36.19
CA GLY A 60 13.62 -0.73 -37.44
C GLY A 60 13.48 0.47 -38.38
N LYS A 61 12.45 1.28 -38.24
CA LYS A 61 12.21 2.53 -38.98
C LYS A 61 11.54 3.55 -38.06
N PRO A 62 11.91 4.84 -38.18
CA PRO A 62 11.27 5.89 -37.37
C PRO A 62 9.74 5.88 -37.51
N ARG A 63 9.02 5.75 -36.39
CA ARG A 63 7.57 5.57 -36.33
C ARG A 63 6.89 6.68 -35.54
N ARG A 64 5.87 7.31 -36.11
CA ARG A 64 5.06 8.28 -35.39
C ARG A 64 3.89 7.58 -34.70
N MET A 65 3.86 7.64 -33.35
CA MET A 65 2.76 7.12 -32.56
C MET A 65 2.71 7.77 -31.20
N PRO A 66 1.55 7.81 -30.56
CA PRO A 66 1.42 8.26 -29.18
C PRO A 66 1.86 7.17 -28.20
N LEU A 67 2.58 7.58 -27.17
CA LEU A 67 2.82 6.78 -25.96
C LEU A 67 2.17 7.49 -24.79
N TYR A 68 1.58 6.69 -23.89
CA TYR A 68 0.86 7.15 -22.73
C TYR A 68 1.53 6.60 -21.48
N PHE A 69 1.72 7.46 -20.48
CA PHE A 69 2.31 7.09 -19.19
C PHE A 69 1.32 7.45 -18.09
N ARG A 70 0.88 6.46 -17.33
CA ARG A 70 -0.10 6.67 -16.26
C ARG A 70 0.50 7.58 -15.19
N ILE A 71 -0.27 8.53 -14.69
CA ILE A 71 0.03 9.35 -13.52
C ILE A 71 -0.66 8.67 -12.33
N PRO A 72 0.08 8.03 -11.41
CA PRO A 72 -0.55 7.47 -10.22
C PRO A 72 -1.06 8.57 -9.29
N ASP A 73 -2.18 8.32 -8.60
CA ASP A 73 -2.83 9.31 -7.72
C ASP A 73 -1.92 9.80 -6.57
N TRP A 74 -0.98 8.94 -6.13
CA TRP A 74 0.01 9.31 -5.12
C TRP A 74 1.13 10.20 -5.65
N CYS A 75 1.38 10.24 -6.97
CA CYS A 75 2.46 11.01 -7.58
C CYS A 75 1.97 12.42 -7.95
N LYS A 76 2.45 13.43 -7.23
CA LYS A 76 2.02 14.83 -7.43
C LYS A 76 2.67 15.52 -8.63
N SER A 77 3.85 15.04 -9.06
CA SER A 77 4.67 15.73 -10.06
C SER A 77 5.48 14.77 -10.91
N LEU A 78 4.79 13.97 -11.73
CA LEU A 78 5.46 13.12 -12.71
C LEU A 78 6.17 14.00 -13.76
N THR A 79 7.46 13.76 -13.97
CA THR A 79 8.23 14.42 -15.03
C THR A 79 8.68 13.43 -16.08
N VAL A 80 8.87 13.93 -17.30
CA VAL A 80 9.32 13.12 -18.43
C VAL A 80 10.39 13.85 -19.23
N SER A 81 11.44 13.12 -19.59
CA SER A 81 12.46 13.59 -20.52
C SER A 81 12.67 12.55 -21.64
N ILE A 82 13.16 13.04 -22.79
CA ILE A 82 13.51 12.18 -23.92
C ILE A 82 14.95 12.53 -24.34
N ASN A 83 15.81 11.51 -24.31
CA ASN A 83 17.26 11.67 -24.60
C ASN A 83 17.92 12.74 -23.71
N GLY A 84 17.47 12.87 -22.45
CA GLY A 84 17.96 13.83 -21.48
C GLY A 84 17.30 15.22 -21.53
N GLU A 85 16.50 15.50 -22.56
CA GLU A 85 15.82 16.79 -22.69
C GLU A 85 14.37 16.72 -22.17
N PRO A 86 13.89 17.70 -21.38
CA PRO A 86 12.51 17.75 -20.94
C PRO A 86 11.53 17.65 -22.11
N ALA A 87 10.57 16.75 -22.00
CA ALA A 87 9.59 16.53 -23.06
C ALA A 87 8.28 17.25 -22.76
N LYS A 88 7.69 17.89 -23.81
CA LYS A 88 6.32 18.36 -23.72
C LYS A 88 5.38 17.19 -23.82
N ALA A 89 4.48 17.06 -22.86
CA ALA A 89 3.44 16.03 -22.81
C ALA A 89 2.09 16.68 -22.54
N ASP A 90 1.05 16.12 -23.13
CA ASP A 90 -0.33 16.52 -22.85
C ASP A 90 -0.84 15.65 -21.68
N GLU A 91 -1.28 16.29 -20.61
CA GLU A 91 -1.89 15.58 -19.49
C GLU A 91 -3.41 15.50 -19.69
N LYS A 92 -3.93 14.27 -19.68
CA LYS A 92 -5.35 14.03 -19.79
C LYS A 92 -5.74 12.68 -19.17
N ASP A 93 -6.85 12.67 -18.44
CA ASP A 93 -7.48 11.47 -17.88
C ASP A 93 -6.50 10.59 -17.07
N GLY A 94 -5.57 11.22 -16.31
CA GLY A 94 -4.58 10.54 -15.48
C GLY A 94 -3.40 9.94 -16.27
N PHE A 95 -3.15 10.43 -17.50
CA PHE A 95 -2.02 10.03 -18.33
C PHE A 95 -1.26 11.24 -18.89
N LEU A 96 0.06 11.10 -18.98
CA LEU A 96 0.89 11.93 -19.85
C LEU A 96 0.92 11.30 -21.24
N ARG A 97 0.54 12.06 -22.26
CA ARG A 97 0.55 11.66 -23.65
C ARG A 97 1.66 12.34 -24.40
N ILE A 98 2.51 11.57 -25.08
CA ILE A 98 3.58 12.07 -25.94
C ILE A 98 3.40 11.47 -27.33
N CYS A 99 3.10 12.31 -28.32
CA CYS A 99 2.97 11.89 -29.73
C CYS A 99 4.11 12.48 -30.56
N ARG A 100 5.06 11.64 -30.95
CA ARG A 100 6.21 12.04 -31.78
C ARG A 100 6.63 10.93 -32.73
N LYS A 101 7.61 11.25 -33.58
CA LYS A 101 8.31 10.27 -34.40
C LYS A 101 9.46 9.67 -33.58
N TRP A 102 9.24 8.44 -33.09
CA TRP A 102 10.22 7.67 -32.33
C TRP A 102 11.31 7.14 -33.24
N LYS A 103 12.55 7.16 -32.77
CA LYS A 103 13.73 6.60 -33.44
C LYS A 103 14.26 5.45 -32.61
N ASP A 104 15.05 4.61 -33.27
CA ASP A 104 15.81 3.58 -32.59
C ASP A 104 16.74 4.18 -31.55
N GLU A 105 16.88 3.52 -30.39
CA GLU A 105 17.65 3.96 -29.24
C GLU A 105 17.16 5.28 -28.56
N ASP A 106 15.99 5.81 -28.92
CA ASP A 106 15.39 6.88 -28.12
C ASP A 106 15.20 6.40 -26.66
N VAL A 107 15.58 7.23 -25.70
CA VAL A 107 15.46 6.95 -24.26
C VAL A 107 14.41 7.86 -23.66
N ILE A 108 13.38 7.28 -23.09
CA ILE A 108 12.36 8.00 -22.30
C ILE A 108 12.69 7.77 -20.83
N SER A 109 12.85 8.86 -20.08
CA SER A 109 13.04 8.81 -18.63
C SER A 109 11.85 9.45 -17.95
N LEU A 110 11.19 8.70 -17.06
CA LEU A 110 10.13 9.19 -16.18
C LEU A 110 10.72 9.28 -14.77
N ASN A 111 10.36 10.32 -14.03
CA ASN A 111 10.61 10.41 -12.61
C ASN A 111 9.28 10.60 -11.88
N LEU A 112 8.99 9.70 -10.92
CA LEU A 112 7.79 9.67 -10.10
C LEU A 112 8.18 9.93 -8.64
N PRO A 113 8.31 11.19 -8.21
CA PRO A 113 8.69 11.51 -6.84
C PRO A 113 7.75 10.86 -5.83
N MET A 114 8.34 10.20 -4.82
CA MET A 114 7.61 9.51 -3.77
C MET A 114 7.72 10.27 -2.45
N GLU A 115 6.59 10.45 -1.80
CA GLU A 115 6.52 11.07 -0.48
C GLU A 115 5.73 10.17 0.48
N PRO A 116 6.04 10.22 1.79
CA PRO A 116 5.17 9.63 2.79
C PRO A 116 3.79 10.29 2.75
N ALA A 117 2.76 9.49 2.91
CA ALA A 117 1.39 9.98 3.03
C ALA A 117 0.65 9.25 4.15
N ILE A 118 -0.26 9.98 4.80
CA ILE A 118 -1.14 9.45 5.82
C ILE A 118 -2.55 9.46 5.24
N SER A 119 -3.23 8.33 5.29
CA SER A 119 -4.64 8.21 4.93
C SER A 119 -5.46 7.77 6.13
N GLU A 120 -6.57 8.46 6.38
CA GLU A 120 -7.52 8.08 7.42
C GLU A 120 -8.51 7.05 6.86
N TRP A 121 -8.70 6.00 7.61
CA TRP A 121 -9.69 4.96 7.33
C TRP A 121 -10.66 4.86 8.50
N GLU A 122 -11.92 4.65 8.19
CA GLU A 122 -12.95 4.39 9.17
C GLU A 122 -13.46 2.97 8.98
N ASP A 123 -13.55 2.23 10.10
CA ASP A 123 -14.15 0.91 10.08
C ASP A 123 -15.67 1.06 9.96
N ASN A 124 -16.13 0.99 8.75
CA ASN A 124 -17.54 0.94 8.43
C ASN A 124 -17.99 -0.51 8.56
N CYS A 125 -18.61 -0.85 9.67
CA CYS A 125 -19.29 -2.11 9.77
C CYS A 125 -20.22 -2.29 8.58
N TYR A 126 -19.91 -3.28 7.78
CA TYR A 126 -20.87 -3.75 6.80
C TYR A 126 -22.13 -4.18 7.58
N PRO A 127 -23.30 -3.66 7.24
CA PRO A 127 -24.52 -4.23 7.79
C PRO A 127 -24.42 -5.73 7.56
N GLN A 128 -24.63 -6.48 8.61
CA GLN A 128 -24.60 -7.96 8.55
C GLN A 128 -25.56 -8.39 7.46
N THR A 129 -25.06 -8.55 6.25
CA THR A 129 -25.84 -9.15 5.19
C THR A 129 -25.82 -10.65 5.43
N ASP A 130 -26.95 -11.32 5.30
CA ASP A 130 -27.13 -12.79 5.45
C ASP A 130 -26.07 -13.61 4.70
N TYR A 131 -25.37 -13.00 3.75
CA TYR A 131 -24.33 -13.61 2.95
C TYR A 131 -23.05 -13.93 3.76
N PHE A 132 -22.69 -13.11 4.75
CA PHE A 132 -21.50 -13.34 5.59
C PHE A 132 -21.82 -14.16 6.86
N ILE A 133 -23.10 -14.28 7.23
CA ILE A 133 -23.53 -14.96 8.45
C ILE A 133 -23.82 -16.45 8.21
N LYS A 134 -23.99 -16.89 6.97
CA LYS A 134 -24.23 -18.32 6.69
C LYS A 134 -22.95 -19.14 6.82
N PRO A 135 -22.99 -20.21 7.61
CA PRO A 135 -21.85 -20.80 8.29
C PRO A 135 -21.05 -21.73 7.38
N HIS A 136 -20.17 -21.17 6.57
CA HIS A 136 -19.07 -22.00 6.04
C HIS A 136 -17.88 -22.10 7.00
N TRP A 137 -17.89 -21.34 8.10
CA TRP A 137 -16.75 -21.19 9.01
C TRP A 137 -17.10 -21.40 10.49
N GLY A 138 -18.09 -22.20 10.79
CA GLY A 138 -18.54 -22.41 12.16
C GLY A 138 -19.41 -21.25 12.68
N ARG A 139 -20.07 -21.46 13.80
CA ARG A 139 -20.99 -20.51 14.39
C ARG A 139 -20.27 -19.22 14.76
N ILE A 140 -20.36 -18.22 13.92
CA ILE A 140 -20.12 -16.83 14.32
C ILE A 140 -21.31 -16.50 15.21
N ASN A 141 -21.03 -16.10 16.44
CA ASN A 141 -22.06 -15.75 17.41
C ASN A 141 -22.82 -14.55 16.86
N GLU A 142 -24.06 -14.73 16.44
CA GLU A 142 -24.94 -13.73 15.82
C GLU A 142 -25.18 -12.50 16.71
N ALA A 143 -24.75 -12.57 17.97
CA ALA A 143 -24.96 -11.56 18.98
C ALA A 143 -23.71 -10.74 19.34
N ALA A 144 -22.57 -10.91 18.69
CA ALA A 144 -21.42 -10.08 19.00
C ALA A 144 -21.65 -8.67 18.44
N PRO A 145 -21.86 -7.66 19.29
CA PRO A 145 -21.99 -6.29 18.82
C PRO A 145 -20.70 -5.92 18.13
N ASP A 146 -20.83 -5.31 16.95
CA ASP A 146 -19.69 -4.80 16.24
C ASP A 146 -19.09 -3.61 16.99
N THR A 147 -18.07 -3.90 17.81
CA THR A 147 -17.38 -2.94 18.65
C THR A 147 -16.39 -2.08 17.87
N LEU A 148 -16.23 -2.34 16.56
CA LEU A 148 -15.25 -1.69 15.71
C LEU A 148 -15.85 -0.57 14.86
N ALA A 149 -17.20 -0.52 14.73
CA ALA A 149 -17.90 0.48 13.92
C ALA A 149 -17.52 1.92 14.28
N GLY A 150 -17.17 2.67 13.26
CA GLY A 150 -16.80 4.08 13.37
C GLY A 150 -15.47 4.34 14.07
N ARG A 151 -14.62 3.32 14.23
CA ARG A 151 -13.24 3.52 14.64
C ARG A 151 -12.42 4.04 13.49
N LYS A 152 -11.61 5.03 13.79
CA LYS A 152 -10.71 5.65 12.83
C LYS A 152 -9.30 5.15 13.00
N TYR A 153 -8.63 4.99 11.88
CA TYR A 153 -7.26 4.49 11.79
C TYR A 153 -6.46 5.35 10.82
N ASP A 154 -5.17 5.49 11.12
CA ASP A 154 -4.20 6.06 10.19
C ASP A 154 -3.41 4.95 9.52
N CYS A 155 -3.29 5.04 8.19
CA CYS A 155 -2.43 4.19 7.38
C CYS A 155 -1.33 5.03 6.75
N ILE A 156 -0.10 4.51 6.73
CA ILE A 156 1.05 5.18 6.15
C ILE A 156 1.44 4.51 4.84
N THR A 157 1.57 5.31 3.79
CA THR A 157 2.08 4.87 2.49
C THR A 157 3.32 5.67 2.10
N TYR A 158 4.18 5.07 1.27
CA TYR A 158 5.26 5.75 0.59
C TYR A 158 5.23 5.34 -0.89
N GLY A 159 4.95 6.31 -1.74
CA GLY A 159 4.63 6.00 -3.13
C GLY A 159 3.48 4.98 -3.23
N PRO A 160 3.66 3.88 -3.99
CA PRO A 160 2.61 2.88 -4.18
C PRO A 160 2.49 1.87 -3.03
N LEU A 161 3.36 1.90 -2.03
CA LEU A 161 3.45 0.86 -1.02
C LEU A 161 2.82 1.29 0.30
N LEU A 162 2.04 0.37 0.89
CA LEU A 162 1.59 0.44 2.26
C LEU A 162 2.72 0.00 3.20
N TYR A 163 2.90 0.72 4.30
CA TYR A 163 3.88 0.42 5.34
C TYR A 163 3.23 -0.11 6.60
N ALA A 164 3.93 -0.96 7.30
CA ALA A 164 3.43 -1.64 8.48
C ALA A 164 4.50 -1.81 9.55
N LEU A 165 4.06 -1.81 10.81
CA LEU A 165 4.89 -2.17 11.94
C LEU A 165 5.01 -3.70 12.02
N PRO A 166 6.21 -4.28 11.90
CA PRO A 166 6.38 -5.72 12.03
C PRO A 166 6.27 -6.13 13.50
N LEU A 167 5.44 -7.14 13.78
CA LEU A 167 5.36 -7.75 15.11
C LEU A 167 6.16 -9.06 15.19
N TYR A 168 6.28 -9.76 14.05
CA TYR A 168 7.07 -10.97 13.90
C TYR A 168 7.79 -10.97 12.57
N ASP A 169 8.95 -11.60 12.53
CA ASP A 169 9.68 -11.83 11.28
C ASP A 169 8.89 -12.81 10.37
N ILE A 170 9.23 -12.79 9.08
CA ILE A 170 8.59 -13.62 8.06
C ILE A 170 8.70 -15.12 8.37
N ASP A 171 9.76 -15.53 9.05
CA ASP A 171 10.01 -16.92 9.45
C ASP A 171 9.12 -17.38 10.63
N GLU A 172 8.24 -16.52 11.16
CA GLU A 172 7.22 -16.79 12.20
C GLU A 172 7.78 -17.13 13.60
N ASN A 173 9.05 -17.36 13.72
CA ASN A 173 9.64 -17.86 14.96
C ASN A 173 10.32 -16.76 15.79
N THR A 174 10.50 -15.58 15.20
CA THR A 174 11.20 -14.48 15.86
C THR A 174 10.25 -13.31 16.07
N VAL A 175 9.93 -13.06 17.34
CA VAL A 175 9.21 -11.83 17.75
C VAL A 175 10.16 -10.66 17.58
N VAL A 176 9.70 -9.58 16.95
CA VAL A 176 10.48 -8.34 16.94
C VAL A 176 10.42 -7.73 18.33
N PRO A 177 11.55 -7.64 19.06
CA PRO A 177 11.55 -7.19 20.44
C PRO A 177 10.99 -5.78 20.60
N GLY A 178 10.21 -5.55 21.64
CA GLY A 178 9.67 -4.22 21.98
C GLY A 178 8.52 -3.73 21.11
N GLN A 179 7.99 -4.56 20.19
CA GLN A 179 6.88 -4.19 19.35
C GLN A 179 5.53 -4.67 19.94
N THR A 180 4.52 -3.82 19.84
CA THR A 180 3.14 -4.12 20.27
C THR A 180 2.13 -3.64 19.22
N SER A 181 0.94 -4.25 19.22
CA SER A 181 -0.18 -3.83 18.37
C SER A 181 -0.89 -2.56 18.88
N ASP A 182 -0.53 -2.09 20.07
CA ASP A 182 -1.30 -1.06 20.78
C ASP A 182 -0.82 0.36 20.47
N TYR A 183 0.16 0.52 19.61
CA TYR A 183 0.65 1.83 19.21
C TYR A 183 -0.42 2.67 18.51
N THR A 184 -0.47 3.93 18.86
CA THR A 184 -1.10 5.03 18.12
C THR A 184 -0.02 5.95 17.58
N LEU A 185 -0.25 6.55 16.41
CA LEU A 185 0.73 7.47 15.83
C LEU A 185 0.66 8.82 16.54
N ASN A 186 1.82 9.32 16.98
CA ASN A 186 1.96 10.66 17.58
C ASN A 186 2.59 11.61 16.55
N ILE A 187 1.90 11.80 15.42
CA ILE A 187 2.29 12.71 14.34
C ILE A 187 1.08 13.50 13.86
N GLN A 188 1.31 14.73 13.42
CA GLN A 188 0.26 15.61 12.90
C GLN A 188 0.17 15.60 11.38
N ASN A 189 1.28 15.32 10.71
CA ASN A 189 1.36 15.30 9.24
C ASN A 189 2.52 14.42 8.76
N ALA A 190 2.52 14.13 7.47
CA ALA A 190 3.49 13.25 6.84
C ALA A 190 4.94 13.76 6.85
N SER A 191 5.19 15.06 7.03
CA SER A 191 6.56 15.62 7.10
C SER A 191 7.33 15.20 8.36
N GLN A 192 6.63 14.64 9.35
CA GLN A 192 7.22 14.08 10.57
C GLN A 192 7.64 12.62 10.42
N ILE A 193 7.42 12.03 9.26
CA ILE A 193 7.85 10.68 8.92
C ILE A 193 9.24 10.74 8.30
N GLU A 194 10.22 10.12 8.94
CA GLU A 194 11.58 10.02 8.43
C GLU A 194 11.70 8.85 7.46
N VAL A 195 12.21 9.12 6.25
CA VAL A 195 12.43 8.09 5.23
C VAL A 195 13.87 7.59 5.32
N LEU A 196 14.03 6.30 5.58
CA LEU A 196 15.33 5.64 5.68
C LEU A 196 15.61 4.87 4.40
N HIS A 197 16.51 5.39 3.57
CA HIS A 197 16.98 4.72 2.37
C HIS A 197 18.15 3.79 2.73
N ARG A 198 18.09 2.54 2.30
CA ARG A 198 19.23 1.62 2.35
C ARG A 198 20.10 1.82 1.12
N ALA A 199 21.40 1.53 1.24
CA ALA A 199 22.38 1.88 0.22
C ALA A 199 22.12 1.23 -1.14
N GLU A 200 21.64 -0.03 -1.16
CA GLU A 200 21.39 -0.77 -2.42
C GLU A 200 20.20 -1.73 -2.26
N MET A 201 19.49 -1.95 -3.37
CA MET A 201 18.52 -3.03 -3.47
C MET A 201 19.25 -4.36 -3.47
N PRO A 202 18.90 -5.33 -2.59
CA PRO A 202 19.51 -6.64 -2.62
C PRO A 202 19.24 -7.32 -3.97
N ALA A 203 20.29 -7.99 -4.50
CA ALA A 203 20.20 -8.70 -5.80
C ALA A 203 19.13 -9.81 -5.79
N ARG A 204 18.86 -10.37 -4.62
CA ARG A 204 17.73 -11.25 -4.35
C ARG A 204 17.00 -10.72 -3.11
N TRP A 205 15.85 -10.15 -3.33
CA TRP A 205 15.06 -9.65 -2.24
C TRP A 205 14.09 -10.73 -1.73
N ASN A 206 14.27 -11.10 -0.47
CA ASN A 206 13.47 -12.15 0.17
C ASN A 206 12.27 -11.60 0.95
N TRP A 207 11.95 -10.31 0.82
CA TRP A 207 10.89 -9.66 1.58
C TRP A 207 11.06 -9.78 3.10
N ARG A 208 12.30 -9.71 3.57
CA ARG A 208 12.60 -9.69 5.00
C ARG A 208 12.63 -8.26 5.52
N ILE A 209 12.46 -8.11 6.84
CA ILE A 209 12.46 -6.80 7.51
C ILE A 209 13.80 -6.09 7.29
N GLU A 210 14.92 -6.81 7.44
CA GLU A 210 16.26 -6.28 7.27
C GLU A 210 16.60 -5.91 5.82
N ASP A 211 15.97 -6.57 4.85
CA ASP A 211 16.20 -6.35 3.42
C ASP A 211 15.33 -5.26 2.81
N ALA A 212 14.39 -4.69 3.57
CA ALA A 212 13.50 -3.65 3.07
C ALA A 212 14.32 -2.44 2.54
N PRO A 213 14.23 -2.08 1.24
CA PRO A 213 15.08 -1.03 0.66
C PRO A 213 14.81 0.35 1.24
N ILE A 214 13.57 0.56 1.66
CA ILE A 214 13.10 1.78 2.31
C ILE A 214 12.34 1.38 3.57
N ALA A 215 12.67 2.00 4.68
CA ALA A 215 11.93 1.93 5.93
C ALA A 215 11.47 3.34 6.32
N LEU A 216 10.42 3.43 7.12
CA LEU A 216 9.91 4.70 7.62
C LEU A 216 10.02 4.70 9.14
N GLN A 217 10.51 5.80 9.71
CA GLN A 217 10.49 5.99 11.16
C GLN A 217 9.45 7.04 11.52
N VAL A 218 8.70 6.75 12.57
CA VAL A 218 7.61 7.61 13.02
C VAL A 218 7.48 7.56 14.54
N GLN A 219 7.09 8.70 15.13
CA GLN A 219 6.78 8.77 16.55
C GLN A 219 5.42 8.12 16.81
N ALA A 220 5.36 7.29 17.85
CA ALA A 220 4.16 6.59 18.28
C ALA A 220 4.13 6.51 19.80
N GLU A 221 2.94 6.34 20.35
CA GLU A 221 2.72 6.18 21.78
C GLU A 221 1.83 4.97 22.05
N ILE A 222 1.96 4.39 23.24
CA ILE A 222 1.02 3.39 23.75
C ILE A 222 0.04 4.12 24.66
N PRO A 223 -1.27 4.14 24.34
CA PRO A 223 -2.26 4.83 25.15
C PRO A 223 -2.23 4.42 26.62
N GLY A 224 -2.06 5.40 27.49
CA GLY A 224 -1.99 5.20 28.94
C GLY A 224 -0.60 4.87 29.49
N GLN A 225 0.44 4.82 28.66
CA GLN A 225 1.83 4.76 29.06
C GLN A 225 2.49 6.13 28.87
N ALA A 226 3.46 6.45 29.70
CA ALA A 226 4.23 7.68 29.56
C ALA A 226 5.40 7.46 28.60
N GLY A 227 5.60 8.41 27.68
CA GLY A 227 6.68 8.44 26.72
C GLY A 227 6.24 8.12 25.29
N ASP A 228 7.01 8.64 24.35
CA ASP A 228 6.87 8.38 22.94
C ASP A 228 7.96 7.42 22.47
N ASP A 229 7.61 6.47 21.65
CA ASP A 229 8.53 5.54 21.01
C ASP A 229 8.77 5.95 19.56
N LYS A 230 9.98 5.73 19.07
CA LYS A 230 10.29 5.84 17.65
C LYS A 230 10.20 4.47 17.02
N ILE A 231 9.11 4.20 16.31
CA ILE A 231 8.87 2.90 15.66
C ILE A 231 9.33 2.91 14.21
N THR A 232 9.74 1.73 13.72
CA THR A 232 10.17 1.55 12.32
C THR A 232 9.15 0.72 11.56
N LEU A 233 8.65 1.29 10.48
CA LEU A 233 7.72 0.65 9.57
C LEU A 233 8.46 0.13 8.35
N VAL A 234 8.04 -1.02 7.84
CA VAL A 234 8.58 -1.64 6.63
C VAL A 234 7.45 -1.87 5.61
N PRO A 235 7.76 -2.11 4.34
CA PRO A 235 6.73 -2.46 3.37
C PRO A 235 5.88 -3.63 3.85
N TYR A 236 4.58 -3.53 3.67
CA TYR A 236 3.56 -4.46 4.19
C TYR A 236 3.90 -5.94 4.00
N ASN A 237 4.54 -6.31 2.88
CA ASN A 237 4.88 -7.70 2.58
C ASN A 237 6.16 -8.22 3.24
N CYS A 238 6.92 -7.37 3.95
CA CYS A 238 8.16 -7.79 4.63
C CYS A 238 7.91 -8.56 5.93
N THR A 239 6.67 -8.69 6.37
CA THR A 239 6.30 -9.40 7.60
C THR A 239 4.92 -10.02 7.49
N LYS A 240 4.67 -11.13 8.19
CA LYS A 240 3.36 -11.79 8.23
C LYS A 240 2.46 -11.22 9.31
N PHE A 241 2.99 -10.93 10.49
CA PHE A 241 2.26 -10.35 11.60
C PHE A 241 2.65 -8.89 11.76
N ARG A 242 1.70 -7.99 11.56
CA ARG A 242 1.94 -6.57 11.39
C ARG A 242 0.77 -5.70 11.78
N VAL A 243 1.05 -4.45 12.08
CA VAL A 243 0.06 -3.39 12.22
C VAL A 243 0.26 -2.40 11.06
N SER A 244 -0.75 -2.25 10.22
CA SER A 244 -0.77 -1.28 9.11
C SER A 244 -1.87 -0.24 9.26
N MET A 245 -2.76 -0.43 10.22
CA MET A 245 -3.83 0.47 10.59
C MET A 245 -3.64 0.87 12.05
N PHE A 246 -3.12 2.07 12.28
CA PHE A 246 -2.86 2.59 13.61
C PHE A 246 -4.11 3.29 14.14
N ARG A 247 -4.59 2.83 15.28
CA ARG A 247 -5.82 3.34 15.86
C ARG A 247 -5.67 4.79 16.28
N LYS A 248 -6.61 5.63 15.89
CA LYS A 248 -6.71 6.99 16.45
C LYS A 248 -7.30 6.98 17.85
N PRO A 249 -6.79 7.81 18.77
CA PRO A 249 -7.45 8.02 20.06
C PRO A 249 -8.88 8.48 19.80
N SER A 250 -9.87 7.65 20.12
CA SER A 250 -11.27 8.07 20.00
C SER A 250 -11.62 8.93 21.21
N VAL A 251 -12.04 10.14 20.98
CA VAL A 251 -12.58 11.03 22.02
C VAL A 251 -13.84 10.44 22.70
N ASP A 252 -14.39 9.32 22.14
CA ASP A 252 -15.74 8.86 22.50
C ASP A 252 -15.89 7.32 22.70
N SER A 253 -14.79 6.57 22.89
CA SER A 253 -14.87 5.11 23.03
C SER A 253 -15.57 4.67 24.33
N SER A 254 -15.51 5.50 25.38
CA SER A 254 -16.17 5.21 26.66
C SER A 254 -17.69 5.37 26.57
N LEU A 255 -18.19 6.33 25.80
CA LEU A 255 -19.63 6.61 25.67
C LEU A 255 -20.38 5.56 24.84
N LYS A 256 -19.77 5.02 23.76
CA LYS A 256 -20.42 3.99 22.95
C LYS A 256 -20.48 2.66 23.70
N CYS A 257 -19.41 2.28 24.37
CA CYS A 257 -19.38 1.06 25.19
C CYS A 257 -20.36 1.17 26.37
N THR A 258 -20.45 2.31 27.05
CA THR A 258 -21.38 2.55 28.16
C THR A 258 -22.82 2.55 27.68
N LYS A 259 -23.14 3.13 26.52
CA LYS A 259 -24.48 3.08 25.93
C LYS A 259 -24.88 1.67 25.53
N LEU A 260 -23.95 0.89 25.00
CA LEU A 260 -24.20 -0.51 24.66
C LEU A 260 -24.47 -1.36 25.90
N LEU A 261 -23.64 -1.23 26.94
CA LEU A 261 -23.83 -1.93 28.22
C LEU A 261 -25.13 -1.51 28.92
N SER A 262 -25.52 -0.24 28.86
CA SER A 262 -26.81 0.21 29.40
C SER A 262 -28.00 -0.33 28.61
N ARG A 263 -27.87 -0.48 27.30
CA ARG A 263 -28.90 -1.05 26.43
C ARG A 263 -29.07 -2.56 26.68
N MET A 264 -27.96 -3.31 26.79
CA MET A 264 -27.98 -4.72 27.13
C MET A 264 -28.57 -4.99 28.52
N LYS A 265 -28.30 -4.13 29.51
CA LYS A 265 -28.91 -4.20 30.84
C LYS A 265 -30.41 -3.89 30.80
N ALA A 266 -30.84 -2.94 29.96
CA ALA A 266 -32.26 -2.60 29.79
C ALA A 266 -33.05 -3.70 29.10
N GLU A 267 -32.41 -4.54 28.27
CA GLU A 267 -33.02 -5.68 27.57
C GLU A 267 -33.01 -6.98 28.39
N GLY A 268 -32.61 -6.92 29.68
CA GLY A 268 -32.66 -8.06 30.60
C GLY A 268 -31.65 -9.17 30.34
N GLN A 269 -30.63 -8.90 29.54
CA GLN A 269 -29.53 -9.84 29.35
C GLN A 269 -28.56 -9.71 30.54
N GLU A 270 -28.62 -10.63 31.48
CA GLU A 270 -27.60 -10.79 32.51
C GLU A 270 -26.28 -11.20 31.87
N MET A 271 -25.31 -10.28 31.84
CA MET A 271 -23.94 -10.64 31.51
C MET A 271 -23.32 -11.41 32.68
N THR A 272 -23.35 -12.73 32.59
CA THR A 272 -22.77 -13.62 33.61
C THR A 272 -21.24 -13.74 33.51
N LYS A 273 -20.57 -13.13 32.52
CA LYS A 273 -19.10 -13.06 32.43
C LYS A 273 -18.66 -11.78 31.76
N THR A 274 -17.65 -11.14 32.35
CA THR A 274 -16.82 -10.14 31.68
C THR A 274 -16.35 -10.73 30.34
N PRO A 275 -16.43 -10.00 29.21
CA PRO A 275 -15.86 -10.51 27.97
C PRO A 275 -14.40 -10.82 28.24
N GLU A 276 -14.04 -12.09 28.28
CA GLU A 276 -12.64 -12.47 28.19
C GLU A 276 -12.14 -11.88 26.87
N VAL A 277 -11.25 -10.92 26.97
CA VAL A 277 -10.39 -10.55 25.87
C VAL A 277 -9.85 -11.86 25.34
N LEU A 278 -10.15 -12.19 24.09
CA LEU A 278 -9.64 -13.37 23.41
C LEU A 278 -8.11 -13.35 23.54
N ARG A 279 -7.62 -13.94 24.62
CA ARG A 279 -6.23 -14.34 24.73
C ARG A 279 -6.12 -15.56 23.81
N PHE A 280 -5.44 -15.37 22.73
CA PHE A 280 -4.96 -16.50 21.93
C PHE A 280 -4.00 -17.28 22.83
N ASP A 281 -4.51 -18.38 23.41
CA ASP A 281 -3.68 -19.33 24.12
C ASP A 281 -2.66 -19.90 23.13
N ARG A 282 -1.40 -19.71 23.47
CA ARG A 282 -0.26 -20.32 22.79
C ARG A 282 -0.38 -21.85 22.96
N ARG A 283 -0.57 -22.54 21.89
CA ARG A 283 -0.13 -23.92 21.70
C ARG A 283 0.66 -24.03 20.41
#